data_b3706ff772869db8612d4f68f4c82a96
#
_entry.id   b3706ff772869db8612d4f68f4c82a96
#
_cell.length_a   1.000
_cell.length_b   1.000
_cell.length_c   1.000
_cell.angle_alpha   90.00
_cell.angle_beta   90.00
_cell.angle_gamma   90.00
#
_symmetry.space_group_name_H-M   'P 1'
#
loop_
_entity.id
_entity.type
_entity.pdbx_description
1 polymer ?
#
loop_
_entity_poly.entity_id
_entity_poly.type
_entity_poly.pdbx_seq_one_letter_code
_entity_poly.pdbx_strand_id
1 'polypeptide(L)'
;MAKRGAKDARQEKKTLLPDAPYTVEMAASAEAVYVDLYRRAKTAEANGHPESAHCTTFNTVQEAVKVIIPNDPSNRRYALRGKLSNIFRLRKGRLRICWIASSMSRRICILFIAQTLCKEGDSNDPYVVFQSLLESGRFDEVMRGFGVRSQRTK
;
A
#
# COMPACT_ATOMS: atom_id res chain seq x y z
N MET A 1 22.24 12.46 25.97
CA MET A 1 22.00 12.60 25.28
C MET A 1 21.55 12.52 24.54
N ALA A 2 21.37 12.46 24.99
CA ALA A 2 21.07 12.51 24.26
C ALA A 2 20.57 12.44 23.50
N LYS A 3 20.36 12.52 23.98
CA LYS A 3 20.04 12.71 23.32
C LYS A 3 19.31 12.58 22.59
N ARG A 4 19.06 12.69 23.16
CA ARG A 4 18.55 12.77 22.35
C ARG A 4 17.87 13.13 21.75
N GLY A 5 17.89 13.40 22.20
CA GLY A 5 17.53 13.97 21.56
C GLY A 5 17.27 14.27 20.76
N ALA A 6 17.29 14.53 21.26
CA ALA A 6 17.29 15.12 20.50
C ALA A 6 17.25 15.30 19.62
N LYS A 7 17.07 15.37 19.92
CA LYS A 7 17.11 15.66 19.14
C LYS A 7 16.72 15.73 18.28
N ASP A 8 16.63 15.85 18.72
CA ASP A 8 16.45 16.12 17.84
C ASP A 8 16.01 16.32 17.04
N ALA A 9 15.97 16.54 17.41
CA ALA A 9 15.78 16.91 16.60
C ALA A 9 15.94 17.15 15.71
N ARG A 10 16.10 17.25 15.90
CA ARG A 10 16.42 17.66 15.09
C ARG A 10 16.21 17.71 14.01
N GLN A 11 16.11 17.79 13.93
CA GLN A 11 16.06 17.98 13.01
C GLN A 11 15.73 18.24 12.15
N GLU A 12 15.67 18.50 12.26
CA GLU A 12 15.52 18.89 11.48
C GLU A 12 15.33 18.94 10.28
N LYS A 13 15.47 19.85 9.89
CA LYS A 13 15.22 19.69 8.75
C LYS A 13 14.95 18.75 8.24
N LYS A 14 14.71 19.17 7.86
CA LYS A 14 14.96 18.29 7.70
C LYS A 14 15.33 17.15 6.86
N THR A 15 16.47 16.70 6.63
CA THR A 15 16.83 15.45 6.00
C THR A 15 16.52 14.33 6.98
N LEU A 16 15.74 13.36 6.54
CA LEU A 16 15.42 12.22 7.39
C LEU A 16 16.59 11.25 7.42
N LEU A 17 16.74 10.56 8.53
CA LEU A 17 17.74 9.52 8.65
C LEU A 17 17.41 8.39 7.69
N PRO A 18 18.45 7.73 7.11
CA PRO A 18 18.18 6.65 6.15
C PRO A 18 17.33 5.50 6.71
N ASP A 19 17.37 5.27 8.00
CA ASP A 19 16.63 4.20 8.63
C ASP A 19 15.37 4.68 9.34
N ALA A 20 14.95 5.93 9.08
CA ALA A 20 13.72 6.43 9.65
C ALA A 20 12.55 5.60 9.16
N PRO A 21 11.56 5.32 10.02
CA PRO A 21 10.42 4.51 9.61
C PRO A 21 9.59 5.24 8.56
N TYR A 22 8.96 4.46 7.70
CA TYR A 22 8.04 5.01 6.72
C TYR A 22 6.68 5.24 7.38
N THR A 23 6.03 6.31 6.95
CA THR A 23 4.64 6.58 7.32
C THR A 23 3.75 5.99 6.22
N VAL A 24 2.71 5.28 6.60
CA VAL A 24 1.81 4.64 5.65
C VAL A 24 0.47 5.37 5.64
N GLU A 25 0.04 5.74 4.45
CA GLU A 25 -1.27 6.32 4.24
C GLU A 25 -1.96 5.53 3.13
N MET A 26 -3.27 5.74 2.96
CA MET A 26 -4.04 4.97 1.98
C MET A 26 -4.88 5.91 1.14
N ALA A 27 -4.94 5.62 -0.16
CA ALA A 27 -5.92 6.26 -1.03
C ALA A 27 -7.32 5.80 -0.60
N ALA A 28 -8.32 6.61 -0.92
CA ALA A 28 -9.69 6.34 -0.45
C ALA A 28 -10.19 4.95 -0.84
N SER A 29 -9.86 4.51 -2.06
CA SER A 29 -10.31 3.20 -2.52
C SER A 29 -9.69 2.06 -1.70
N ALA A 30 -8.40 2.20 -1.36
CA ALA A 30 -7.72 1.19 -0.55
C ALA A 30 -8.25 1.23 0.88
N GLU A 31 -8.45 2.42 1.41
CA GLU A 31 -8.94 2.56 2.78
C GLU A 31 -10.30 1.92 2.94
N ALA A 32 -11.19 2.09 1.95
CA ALA A 32 -12.53 1.50 2.01
C ALA A 32 -12.44 -0.03 2.12
N VAL A 33 -11.55 -0.65 1.34
CA VAL A 33 -11.36 -2.09 1.39
C VAL A 33 -10.79 -2.51 2.74
N TYR A 34 -9.80 -1.77 3.22
CA TYR A 34 -9.14 -2.07 4.49
C TYR A 34 -10.15 -2.04 5.65
N VAL A 35 -10.98 -0.99 5.69
CA VAL A 35 -11.98 -0.84 6.74
C VAL A 35 -13.01 -1.96 6.65
N ASP A 36 -13.43 -2.33 5.45
CA ASP A 36 -14.40 -3.42 5.28
C ASP A 36 -13.82 -4.74 5.78
N LEU A 37 -12.56 -5.02 5.45
CA LEU A 37 -11.91 -6.24 5.91
C LEU A 37 -11.78 -6.27 7.43
N TYR A 38 -11.46 -5.13 8.01
CA TYR A 38 -11.37 -5.01 9.46
C TYR A 38 -12.73 -5.31 10.10
N ARG A 39 -13.79 -4.71 9.56
CA ARG A 39 -15.14 -4.88 10.11
C ARG A 39 -15.58 -6.34 10.04
N ARG A 40 -15.31 -7.01 8.92
CA ARG A 40 -15.66 -8.42 8.77
C ARG A 40 -14.91 -9.30 9.75
N ALA A 41 -13.62 -8.99 9.97
CA ALA A 41 -12.81 -9.75 10.93
C ALA A 41 -13.34 -9.56 12.35
N LYS A 42 -13.68 -8.33 12.72
CA LYS A 42 -14.20 -8.06 14.06
C LYS A 42 -15.55 -8.74 14.28
N THR A 43 -16.40 -8.76 13.28
CA THR A 43 -17.68 -9.46 13.37
C THR A 43 -17.47 -10.96 13.58
N ALA A 44 -16.53 -11.54 12.82
CA ALA A 44 -16.25 -12.98 12.96
C ALA A 44 -15.71 -13.30 14.35
N GLU A 45 -14.81 -12.46 14.88
CA GLU A 45 -14.30 -12.65 16.24
C GLU A 45 -15.44 -12.60 17.27
N ALA A 46 -16.31 -11.59 17.14
CA ALA A 46 -17.41 -11.41 18.08
C ALA A 46 -18.37 -12.59 18.04
N ASN A 47 -18.46 -13.27 16.91
CA ASN A 47 -19.32 -14.43 16.74
C ASN A 47 -18.62 -15.74 17.10
N GLY A 48 -17.42 -15.66 17.67
CA GLY A 48 -16.69 -16.84 18.12
C GLY A 48 -15.89 -17.55 17.05
N HIS A 49 -15.54 -16.85 15.96
CA HIS A 49 -14.81 -17.45 14.84
C HIS A 49 -13.50 -16.71 14.55
N PRO A 50 -12.56 -16.64 15.54
CA PRO A 50 -11.31 -15.90 15.34
C PRO A 50 -10.40 -16.49 14.28
N GLU A 51 -10.58 -17.76 13.90
CA GLU A 51 -9.76 -18.40 12.86
C GLU A 51 -10.46 -18.41 11.51
N SER A 52 -11.52 -17.61 11.35
CA SER A 52 -12.26 -17.57 10.10
C SER A 52 -11.40 -16.99 8.97
N ALA A 53 -11.85 -17.20 7.73
CA ALA A 53 -11.18 -16.65 6.56
C ALA A 53 -11.11 -15.13 6.62
N HIS A 54 -12.14 -14.48 7.19
CA HIS A 54 -12.14 -13.02 7.32
C HIS A 54 -11.01 -12.54 8.22
N CYS A 55 -10.81 -13.21 9.34
CA CYS A 55 -9.74 -12.85 10.26
C CYS A 55 -8.37 -13.11 9.64
N THR A 56 -8.21 -14.26 8.98
CA THR A 56 -6.96 -14.59 8.32
C THR A 56 -6.62 -13.57 7.24
N THR A 57 -7.61 -13.20 6.42
CA THR A 57 -7.40 -12.23 5.36
C THR A 57 -7.00 -10.88 5.93
N PHE A 58 -7.72 -10.39 6.93
CA PHE A 58 -7.39 -9.10 7.52
C PHE A 58 -6.00 -9.11 8.15
N ASN A 59 -5.65 -10.18 8.86
CA ASN A 59 -4.33 -10.28 9.46
C ASN A 59 -3.23 -10.26 8.41
N THR A 60 -3.45 -10.91 7.28
CA THR A 60 -2.48 -10.89 6.17
C THR A 60 -2.32 -9.48 5.62
N VAL A 61 -3.43 -8.77 5.39
CA VAL A 61 -3.37 -7.40 4.90
C VAL A 61 -2.68 -6.49 5.90
N GLN A 62 -3.03 -6.63 7.18
CA GLN A 62 -2.45 -5.80 8.22
C GLN A 62 -0.94 -5.99 8.31
N GLU A 63 -0.49 -7.23 8.26
CA GLU A 63 0.94 -7.53 8.28
C GLU A 63 1.64 -6.94 7.07
N ALA A 64 1.03 -7.08 5.90
CA ALA A 64 1.61 -6.54 4.67
C ALA A 64 1.77 -5.02 4.77
N VAL A 65 0.72 -4.34 5.20
CA VAL A 65 0.71 -2.88 5.24
C VAL A 65 1.61 -2.34 6.34
N LYS A 66 1.65 -2.99 7.49
CA LYS A 66 2.37 -2.46 8.65
C LYS A 66 3.80 -2.96 8.78
N VAL A 67 4.11 -4.12 8.21
CA VAL A 67 5.42 -4.74 8.40
C VAL A 67 6.14 -4.97 7.09
N ILE A 68 5.55 -5.72 6.17
CA ILE A 68 6.26 -6.17 4.98
C ILE A 68 6.59 -5.01 4.07
N ILE A 69 5.59 -4.20 3.73
CA ILE A 69 5.78 -3.09 2.80
C ILE A 69 6.70 -2.02 3.40
N PRO A 70 6.49 -1.57 4.65
CA PRO A 70 7.36 -0.53 5.20
C PRO A 70 8.82 -0.97 5.39
N ASN A 71 9.05 -2.28 5.49
CA ASN A 71 10.40 -2.78 5.69
C ASN A 71 11.30 -2.48 4.48
N ASP A 72 10.75 -2.56 3.27
CA ASP A 72 11.53 -2.28 2.06
C ASP A 72 10.58 -1.94 0.91
N PRO A 73 9.93 -0.76 0.97
CA PRO A 73 8.84 -0.46 0.05
C PRO A 73 9.26 -0.20 -1.39
N SER A 74 10.52 0.06 -1.61
CA SER A 74 11.01 0.37 -2.96
C SER A 74 11.84 -0.76 -3.55
N ASN A 75 11.74 -1.96 -3.00
CA ASN A 75 12.48 -3.09 -3.53
C ASN A 75 12.03 -3.39 -4.96
N ARG A 76 13.00 -3.57 -5.84
CA ARG A 76 12.73 -3.78 -7.26
C ARG A 76 11.88 -5.01 -7.53
N ARG A 77 11.95 -6.00 -6.67
CA ARG A 77 11.14 -7.22 -6.86
C ARG A 77 9.64 -6.95 -6.80
N TYR A 78 9.25 -5.83 -6.20
CA TYR A 78 7.84 -5.44 -6.11
C TYR A 78 7.43 -4.53 -7.25
N ALA A 79 8.37 -4.00 -8.04
CA ALA A 79 8.04 -3.02 -9.08
C ALA A 79 7.23 -3.65 -10.21
N LEU A 80 6.21 -2.94 -10.65
CA LEU A 80 5.48 -3.33 -11.85
C LEU A 80 6.33 -3.02 -13.07
N ARG A 81 6.02 -3.68 -14.19
CA ARG A 81 6.81 -3.53 -15.39
C ARG A 81 6.32 -2.37 -16.25
N GLY A 82 7.21 -1.89 -17.11
CA GLY A 82 6.90 -0.89 -18.12
C GLY A 82 6.52 0.45 -17.52
N LYS A 83 5.44 1.02 -18.01
CA LYS A 83 4.99 2.34 -17.58
C LYS A 83 4.66 2.42 -16.11
N LEU A 84 4.40 1.28 -15.51
CA LEU A 84 4.00 1.22 -14.11
C LEU A 84 5.17 0.96 -13.17
N SER A 85 6.41 1.15 -13.65
CA SER A 85 7.59 0.79 -12.87
C SER A 85 7.76 1.61 -11.60
N ASN A 86 7.05 2.74 -11.46
CA ASN A 86 7.06 3.55 -10.24
C ASN A 86 6.00 3.11 -9.23
N ILE A 87 5.28 2.05 -9.55
CA ILE A 87 4.25 1.49 -8.70
C ILE A 87 4.69 0.09 -8.31
N PHE A 88 4.49 -0.23 -7.05
CA PHE A 88 4.92 -1.51 -6.50
C PHE A 88 3.72 -2.37 -6.19
N ARG A 89 3.91 -3.68 -6.19
CA ARG A 89 2.85 -4.62 -5.87
C ARG A 89 3.35 -5.72 -4.97
N LEU A 90 2.44 -6.24 -4.15
CA LEU A 90 2.66 -7.43 -3.35
C LEU A 90 1.57 -8.44 -3.69
N ARG A 91 1.98 -9.67 -3.93
CA ARG A 91 1.06 -10.78 -4.14
C ARG A 91 1.25 -11.74 -2.97
N LYS A 92 0.16 -12.05 -2.30
CA LYS A 92 0.20 -13.04 -1.22
C LYS A 92 -1.08 -13.84 -1.30
N GLY A 93 -0.97 -15.07 -1.84
CA GLY A 93 -2.15 -15.85 -2.15
C GLY A 93 -2.99 -15.10 -3.17
N ARG A 94 -4.24 -14.87 -2.82
CA ARG A 94 -5.17 -14.12 -3.69
C ARG A 94 -5.14 -12.63 -3.44
N LEU A 95 -4.36 -12.21 -2.46
CA LEU A 95 -4.30 -10.79 -2.10
C LEU A 95 -3.37 -10.05 -3.05
N ARG A 96 -3.80 -8.86 -3.44
CA ARG A 96 -3.01 -7.97 -4.29
C ARG A 96 -3.02 -6.59 -3.67
N ILE A 97 -1.84 -6.04 -3.43
CA ILE A 97 -1.70 -4.68 -2.87
C ILE A 97 -0.76 -3.91 -3.77
N CYS A 98 -1.16 -2.69 -4.13
CA CYS A 98 -0.31 -1.80 -4.93
C CYS A 98 -0.08 -0.50 -4.17
N TRP A 99 1.14 0.03 -4.28
CA TRP A 99 1.48 1.26 -3.56
C TRP A 99 2.53 2.05 -4.31
N ILE A 100 2.68 3.32 -3.90
CA ILE A 100 3.80 4.16 -4.28
C ILE A 100 4.56 4.54 -3.01
N ALA A 101 5.81 4.90 -3.17
CA ALA A 101 6.65 5.23 -2.02
C ALA A 101 7.57 6.39 -2.37
N SER A 102 7.89 7.18 -1.35
CA SER A 102 8.89 8.24 -1.47
C SER A 102 9.96 7.99 -0.41
N SER A 103 11.16 7.67 -0.87
CA SER A 103 12.27 7.45 0.05
C SER A 103 12.73 8.77 0.67
N MET A 104 12.54 9.89 -0.04
CA MET A 104 12.95 11.17 0.48
C MET A 104 12.08 11.64 1.64
N SER A 105 10.77 11.49 1.52
CA SER A 105 9.86 11.88 2.58
C SER A 105 9.48 10.74 3.49
N ARG A 106 9.98 9.54 3.23
CA ARG A 106 9.71 8.33 4.02
C ARG A 106 8.21 8.08 4.13
N ARG A 107 7.52 8.15 3.01
CA ARG A 107 6.07 7.98 2.94
C ARG A 107 5.72 6.88 1.96
N ILE A 108 4.66 6.15 2.30
CA ILE A 108 4.07 5.12 1.45
C ILE A 108 2.59 5.44 1.33
N CYS A 109 2.06 5.35 0.11
CA CYS A 109 0.61 5.43 -0.07
C CYS A 109 0.12 4.15 -0.71
N ILE A 110 -0.73 3.42 0.00
CA ILE A 110 -1.39 2.24 -0.53
C ILE A 110 -2.50 2.71 -1.46
N LEU A 111 -2.39 2.36 -2.73
CA LEU A 111 -3.36 2.81 -3.74
C LEU A 111 -4.50 1.83 -3.91
N PHE A 112 -4.23 0.54 -3.73
CA PHE A 112 -5.17 -0.47 -4.16
C PHE A 112 -4.98 -1.74 -3.34
N ILE A 113 -6.08 -2.29 -2.86
CA ILE A 113 -6.10 -3.58 -2.14
C ILE A 113 -7.24 -4.39 -2.76
N ALA A 114 -6.95 -5.62 -3.15
CA ALA A 114 -7.98 -6.48 -3.72
C ALA A 114 -7.63 -7.94 -3.49
N GLN A 115 -8.66 -8.77 -3.51
CA GLN A 115 -8.52 -10.21 -3.58
C GLN A 115 -9.01 -10.65 -4.95
N THR A 116 -8.37 -11.65 -5.51
CA THR A 116 -8.77 -12.14 -6.81
C THR A 116 -9.16 -13.61 -6.76
N LEU A 117 -10.19 -13.95 -7.49
CA LEU A 117 -10.55 -15.34 -7.78
C LEU A 117 -10.33 -15.64 -9.26
N CYS A 118 -9.82 -14.67 -9.99
CA CYS A 118 -9.76 -14.71 -11.45
C CYS A 118 -8.36 -15.08 -11.93
N LYS A 119 -8.30 -15.61 -13.15
CA LYS A 119 -7.03 -15.84 -13.80
C LYS A 119 -6.41 -14.53 -14.23
N GLU A 120 -5.10 -14.52 -14.33
CA GLU A 120 -4.38 -13.35 -14.78
C GLU A 120 -4.85 -12.96 -16.19
N GLY A 121 -5.10 -11.67 -16.38
CA GLY A 121 -5.57 -11.16 -17.67
C GLY A 121 -7.07 -11.14 -17.85
N ASP A 122 -7.80 -11.79 -16.97
CA ASP A 122 -9.26 -11.75 -16.98
C ASP A 122 -9.72 -10.32 -16.71
N SER A 123 -10.88 -9.94 -17.26
CA SER A 123 -11.42 -8.59 -17.10
C SER A 123 -11.65 -8.21 -15.62
N ASN A 124 -11.79 -9.20 -14.76
CA ASN A 124 -11.93 -8.98 -13.30
C ASN A 124 -10.62 -9.13 -12.56
N ASP A 125 -9.51 -9.32 -13.28
CA ASP A 125 -8.19 -9.37 -12.69
C ASP A 125 -7.94 -8.03 -11.97
N PRO A 126 -7.53 -8.04 -10.71
CA PRO A 126 -7.29 -6.80 -9.97
C PRO A 126 -6.34 -5.84 -10.68
N TYR A 127 -5.35 -6.34 -11.39
CA TYR A 127 -4.41 -5.46 -12.08
C TYR A 127 -5.05 -4.77 -13.28
N VAL A 128 -5.98 -5.43 -13.96
CA VAL A 128 -6.74 -4.79 -15.03
C VAL A 128 -7.59 -3.67 -14.46
N VAL A 129 -8.27 -3.94 -13.35
CA VAL A 129 -9.09 -2.95 -12.67
C VAL A 129 -8.22 -1.78 -12.20
N PHE A 130 -7.09 -2.09 -11.58
CA PHE A 130 -6.18 -1.07 -11.09
C PHE A 130 -5.66 -0.18 -12.23
N GLN A 131 -5.26 -0.79 -13.33
CA GLN A 131 -4.78 -0.03 -14.49
C GLN A 131 -5.87 0.89 -15.02
N SER A 132 -7.11 0.42 -15.04
CA SER A 132 -8.24 1.21 -15.46
C SER A 132 -8.41 2.44 -14.56
N LEU A 133 -8.25 2.25 -13.25
CA LEU A 133 -8.33 3.35 -12.30
C LEU A 133 -7.21 4.36 -12.50
N LEU A 134 -6.00 3.88 -12.79
CA LEU A 134 -4.88 4.76 -13.10
C LEU A 134 -5.17 5.61 -14.32
N GLU A 135 -5.66 4.98 -15.37
CA GLU A 135 -5.91 5.66 -16.63
C GLU A 135 -7.06 6.67 -16.52
N SER A 136 -7.97 6.45 -15.57
CA SER A 136 -9.07 7.37 -15.34
C SER A 136 -8.63 8.64 -14.62
N GLY A 137 -7.40 8.67 -14.10
CA GLY A 137 -6.89 9.82 -13.36
C GLY A 137 -7.22 9.82 -11.88
N ARG A 138 -7.81 8.74 -11.39
CA ARG A 138 -8.24 8.68 -9.99
C ARG A 138 -7.10 8.90 -9.01
N PHE A 139 -5.89 8.48 -9.36
CA PHE A 139 -4.74 8.57 -8.46
C PHE A 139 -3.78 9.71 -8.80
N ASP A 140 -4.13 10.55 -9.77
CA ASP A 140 -3.20 11.56 -10.28
C ASP A 140 -2.71 12.50 -9.19
N GLU A 141 -3.60 12.98 -8.36
CA GLU A 141 -3.25 13.95 -7.32
C GLU A 141 -2.31 13.34 -6.30
N VAL A 142 -2.62 12.13 -5.86
CA VAL A 142 -1.77 11.42 -4.90
C VAL A 142 -0.40 11.17 -5.50
N MET A 143 -0.35 10.74 -6.74
CA MET A 143 0.92 10.43 -7.38
C MET A 143 1.78 11.67 -7.55
N ARG A 144 1.18 12.81 -7.88
CA ARG A 144 1.92 14.06 -7.96
C ARG A 144 2.52 14.44 -6.62
N GLY A 145 1.76 14.23 -5.54
CA GLY A 145 2.25 14.51 -4.20
C GLY A 145 3.44 13.65 -3.79
N PHE A 146 3.63 12.51 -4.47
CA PHE A 146 4.76 11.62 -4.23
C PHE A 146 5.85 11.78 -5.28
N GLY A 147 5.69 12.72 -6.20
CA GLY A 147 6.68 12.92 -7.27
C GLY A 147 6.61 11.86 -8.36
N VAL A 148 5.51 11.13 -8.45
CA VAL A 148 5.33 10.09 -9.45
C VAL A 148 4.54 10.67 -10.63
N ARG A 149 5.03 10.39 -11.85
CA ARG A 149 4.38 10.88 -13.06
C ARG A 149 3.05 10.17 -13.26
N SER A 150 2.06 10.94 -13.71
CA SER A 150 0.75 10.39 -14.01
C SER A 150 0.85 9.32 -15.09
N GLN A 151 0.04 8.28 -14.96
CA GLN A 151 -0.01 7.17 -15.92
C GLN A 151 -1.15 7.32 -16.92
N ARG A 152 -1.78 8.49 -16.95
CA ARG A 152 -2.90 8.70 -17.87
C ARG A 152 -2.41 8.70 -19.31
N THR A 153 -3.21 8.10 -20.17
CA THR A 153 -3.00 8.17 -21.60
C THR A 153 -3.62 9.44 -22.13
N LYS A 154 -2.91 10.07 -23.03
CA LYS A 154 -3.43 11.27 -23.67
C LYS A 154 -4.00 10.95 -25.02
#